data_04f7028517b3c371e2408ce71f031015
#
_entry.id   04f7028517b3c371e2408ce71f031015
#
_cell.length_a   1.000
_cell.length_b   1.000
_cell.length_c   1.000
_cell.angle_alpha   90.00
_cell.angle_beta   90.00
_cell.angle_gamma   90.00
#
_symmetry.space_group_name_H-M   'P 1'
#
loop_
_entity.id
_entity.type
_entity.pdbx_description
1 polymer ?
#
loop_
_entity_poly.entity_id
_entity_poly.type
_entity_poly.pdbx_seq_one_letter_code
_entity_poly.pdbx_strand_id
1 'polypeptide(L)'
;MLELRNIKKYFNKGSASETIAIDNLSLQINQGDFVTVIGGNGAGKSTLLNIISGSIESDSGLVLLNNNDISFMSEHKRAPYFGRVFQDPMSGTAADMSIIENLTIAYGRGRHRSLFKWFIQRKEKEYLTEQVKSLDLGLENRMNDKVGLLSGGQRQALTLLMATIRQKPTTQTIKRDYVRFFDGDKKLAKEEVTKAFNEATLELKRARKEISSNKELSREQKKELLQEAKAKFEEKTSVFDVTKQILLLDEHTAALDPKTASKVLDITERIVKENSLTTIMITHNMKDAIRCGNRLIMMSHGKVVVDVSGEEKQKLTVEDLLNMFQVASKDDYLSDSTILG
;
A
#
# COMPACT_ATOMS: atom_id res chain seq x y z
N MET A 1 7.40 -5.63 6.25
CA MET A 1 8.63 -4.90 5.94
C MET A 1 8.96 -5.09 4.47
N LEU A 2 9.27 -4.03 3.76
CA LEU A 2 9.73 -4.07 2.35
C LEU A 2 11.20 -3.68 2.34
N GLU A 3 12.04 -4.45 1.65
CA GLU A 3 13.46 -4.18 1.54
C GLU A 3 13.91 -4.35 0.08
N LEU A 4 14.66 -3.38 -0.39
CA LEU A 4 15.35 -3.41 -1.67
C LEU A 4 16.84 -3.52 -1.40
N ARG A 5 17.54 -4.45 -2.05
CA ARG A 5 18.98 -4.67 -1.88
C ARG A 5 19.68 -4.55 -3.22
N ASN A 6 20.57 -3.55 -3.34
CA ASN A 6 21.46 -3.36 -4.49
C ASN A 6 20.72 -3.37 -5.84
N ILE A 7 19.53 -2.75 -5.89
CA ILE A 7 18.71 -2.69 -7.11
C ILE A 7 19.42 -1.88 -8.18
N LYS A 8 19.51 -2.45 -9.38
CA LYS A 8 19.91 -1.73 -10.60
C LYS A 8 18.87 -1.88 -11.68
N LYS A 9 18.67 -0.81 -12.44
CA LYS A 9 17.78 -0.82 -13.62
C LYS A 9 18.35 0.06 -14.73
N TYR A 10 18.49 -0.55 -15.89
CA TYR A 10 18.88 0.11 -17.12
C TYR A 10 17.71 0.13 -18.08
N PHE A 11 17.58 1.21 -18.84
CA PHE A 11 16.73 1.24 -20.02
C PHE A 11 17.62 1.31 -21.26
N ASN A 12 17.18 0.69 -22.35
CA ASN A 12 17.90 0.63 -23.64
C ASN A 12 19.35 0.13 -23.52
N LYS A 13 19.57 -0.85 -22.64
CA LYS A 13 20.90 -1.41 -22.38
C LYS A 13 21.65 -1.82 -23.62
N GLY A 14 22.90 -1.40 -23.76
CA GLY A 14 23.75 -1.69 -24.93
C GLY A 14 23.48 -0.82 -26.15
N SER A 15 22.64 0.21 -26.07
CA SER A 15 22.39 1.17 -27.14
C SER A 15 23.02 2.53 -26.82
N ALA A 16 23.12 3.42 -27.81
CA ALA A 16 23.58 4.80 -27.61
C ALA A 16 22.64 5.63 -26.70
N SER A 17 21.44 5.16 -26.43
CA SER A 17 20.44 5.77 -25.55
C SER A 17 20.30 5.03 -24.21
N GLU A 18 21.33 4.29 -23.79
CA GLU A 18 21.33 3.61 -22.50
C GLU A 18 21.19 4.63 -21.37
N THR A 19 20.27 4.35 -20.45
CA THR A 19 20.03 5.20 -19.29
C THR A 19 19.96 4.36 -18.03
N ILE A 20 20.69 4.75 -17.00
CA ILE A 20 20.65 4.15 -15.67
C ILE A 20 19.49 4.82 -14.92
N ALA A 21 18.39 4.09 -14.73
CA ALA A 21 17.23 4.60 -14.03
C ALA A 21 17.32 4.38 -12.52
N ILE A 22 17.93 3.29 -12.09
CA ILE A 22 18.23 2.99 -10.68
C ILE A 22 19.68 2.47 -10.62
N ASP A 23 20.49 3.06 -9.74
CA ASP A 23 21.90 2.71 -9.59
C ASP A 23 22.22 2.24 -8.17
N ASN A 24 22.31 0.94 -8.01
CA ASN A 24 22.72 0.27 -6.76
C ASN A 24 21.92 0.73 -5.52
N LEU A 25 20.62 0.92 -5.68
CA LEU A 25 19.75 1.43 -4.63
C LEU A 25 19.43 0.33 -3.60
N SER A 26 19.69 0.65 -2.33
CA SER A 26 19.24 -0.15 -1.18
C SER A 26 18.34 0.71 -0.29
N LEU A 27 17.18 0.17 0.07
CA LEU A 27 16.18 0.89 0.84
C LEU A 27 15.37 -0.09 1.68
N GLN A 28 15.18 0.23 2.96
CA GLN A 28 14.34 -0.52 3.87
C GLN A 28 13.15 0.33 4.30
N ILE A 29 11.95 -0.21 4.22
CA ILE A 29 10.71 0.43 4.65
C ILE A 29 10.05 -0.47 5.69
N ASN A 30 9.85 0.07 6.88
CA ASN A 30 9.26 -0.67 7.98
C ASN A 30 7.74 -0.71 7.87
N GLN A 31 7.14 -1.63 8.58
CA GLN A 31 5.69 -1.70 8.65
C GLN A 31 5.12 -0.47 9.35
N GLY A 32 4.13 0.15 8.72
CA GLY A 32 3.49 1.36 9.22
C GLY A 32 4.21 2.66 8.83
N ASP A 33 5.37 2.59 8.16
CA ASP A 33 6.00 3.78 7.62
C ASP A 33 5.12 4.41 6.53
N PHE A 34 4.98 5.73 6.59
CA PHE A 34 4.47 6.53 5.49
C PHE A 34 5.63 7.37 4.94
N VAL A 35 6.20 6.88 3.85
CA VAL A 35 7.39 7.45 3.20
C VAL A 35 6.98 8.35 2.05
N THR A 36 7.40 9.60 2.06
CA THR A 36 7.30 10.50 0.92
C THR A 36 8.59 10.47 0.10
N VAL A 37 8.47 10.36 -1.22
CA VAL A 37 9.61 10.30 -2.15
C VAL A 37 9.56 11.49 -3.08
N ILE A 38 10.61 12.31 -3.06
CA ILE A 38 10.79 13.48 -3.92
C ILE A 38 12.04 13.34 -4.78
N GLY A 39 12.19 14.20 -5.76
CA GLY A 39 13.35 14.25 -6.65
C GLY A 39 13.01 14.83 -8.01
N GLY A 40 14.00 15.18 -8.80
CA GLY A 40 13.83 15.72 -10.15
C GLY A 40 13.18 14.75 -11.14
N ASN A 41 12.87 15.24 -12.34
CA ASN A 41 12.46 14.38 -13.44
C ASN A 41 13.63 13.47 -13.83
N GLY A 42 13.36 12.18 -14.07
CA GLY A 42 14.41 11.21 -14.37
C GLY A 42 15.15 10.67 -13.13
N ALA A 43 14.87 11.13 -11.91
CA ALA A 43 15.52 10.64 -10.69
C ALA A 43 15.27 9.16 -10.35
N GLY A 44 14.39 8.47 -11.10
CA GLY A 44 14.10 7.04 -10.91
C GLY A 44 12.89 6.74 -10.03
N LYS A 45 12.13 7.75 -9.54
CA LYS A 45 11.01 7.58 -8.59
C LYS A 45 9.93 6.61 -9.09
N SER A 46 9.35 6.83 -10.27
CA SER A 46 8.32 5.97 -10.84
C SER A 46 8.89 4.60 -11.23
N THR A 47 10.17 4.54 -11.64
CA THR A 47 10.86 3.26 -11.87
C THR A 47 10.96 2.45 -10.58
N LEU A 48 11.27 3.10 -9.46
CA LEU A 48 11.30 2.47 -8.13
C LEU A 48 9.93 1.86 -7.78
N LEU A 49 8.84 2.63 -7.91
CA LEU A 49 7.48 2.10 -7.68
C LEU A 49 7.12 0.96 -8.63
N ASN A 50 7.51 1.03 -9.89
CA ASN A 50 7.27 -0.01 -10.88
C ASN A 50 8.03 -1.30 -10.54
N ILE A 51 9.25 -1.22 -10.03
CA ILE A 51 10.03 -2.38 -9.56
C ILE A 51 9.35 -2.98 -8.32
N ILE A 52 8.93 -2.17 -7.36
CA ILE A 52 8.23 -2.63 -6.15
C ILE A 52 6.91 -3.32 -6.51
N SER A 53 6.11 -2.74 -7.39
CA SER A 53 4.84 -3.33 -7.83
C SER A 53 5.01 -4.57 -8.72
N GLY A 54 6.18 -4.76 -9.33
CA GLY A 54 6.47 -5.84 -10.27
C GLY A 54 5.99 -5.58 -11.70
N SER A 55 5.66 -4.32 -12.02
CA SER A 55 5.34 -3.89 -13.39
C SER A 55 6.60 -3.84 -14.26
N ILE A 56 7.78 -3.65 -13.63
CA ILE A 56 9.10 -3.68 -14.27
C ILE A 56 10.01 -4.56 -13.42
N GLU A 57 10.81 -5.42 -14.05
CA GLU A 57 11.84 -6.22 -13.40
C GLU A 57 13.13 -5.41 -13.26
N SER A 58 13.83 -5.55 -12.12
CA SER A 58 15.19 -5.04 -11.95
C SER A 58 16.19 -5.87 -12.75
N ASP A 59 17.29 -5.25 -13.22
CA ASP A 59 18.35 -5.97 -13.90
C ASP A 59 19.30 -6.68 -12.92
N SER A 60 19.36 -6.22 -11.68
CA SER A 60 20.04 -6.91 -10.56
C SER A 60 19.48 -6.44 -9.22
N GLY A 61 19.86 -7.14 -8.16
CA GLY A 61 19.42 -6.88 -6.79
C GLY A 61 18.20 -7.69 -6.40
N LEU A 62 17.71 -7.47 -5.18
CA LEU A 62 16.59 -8.23 -4.61
C LEU A 62 15.51 -7.30 -4.08
N VAL A 63 14.26 -7.65 -4.32
CA VAL A 63 13.08 -7.05 -3.68
C VAL A 63 12.52 -8.06 -2.69
N LEU A 64 12.60 -7.74 -1.40
CA LEU A 64 12.17 -8.60 -0.33
C LEU A 64 10.92 -8.05 0.34
N LEU A 65 9.90 -8.89 0.50
CA LEU A 65 8.70 -8.60 1.29
C LEU A 65 8.66 -9.56 2.49
N ASN A 66 8.77 -9.03 3.70
CA ASN A 66 8.90 -9.82 4.93
C ASN A 66 9.98 -10.91 4.81
N ASN A 67 11.19 -10.52 4.40
CA ASN A 67 12.38 -11.35 4.15
C ASN A 67 12.25 -12.36 3.00
N ASN A 68 11.14 -12.37 2.27
CA ASN A 68 10.97 -13.28 1.15
C ASN A 68 11.22 -12.58 -0.18
N ASP A 69 12.01 -13.22 -1.03
CA ASP A 69 12.32 -12.71 -2.35
C ASP A 69 11.08 -12.74 -3.26
N ILE A 70 10.68 -11.56 -3.69
CA ILE A 70 9.60 -11.35 -4.66
C ILE A 70 10.10 -10.78 -5.98
N SER A 71 11.42 -10.69 -6.20
CA SER A 71 12.04 -10.01 -7.35
C SER A 71 11.43 -10.45 -8.69
N PHE A 72 11.24 -11.75 -8.86
CA PHE A 72 10.67 -12.35 -10.09
C PHE A 72 9.16 -12.67 -9.97
N MET A 73 8.51 -12.15 -8.92
CA MET A 73 7.05 -12.32 -8.79
C MET A 73 6.33 -11.32 -9.68
N SER A 74 5.56 -11.81 -10.64
CA SER A 74 4.77 -10.97 -11.57
C SER A 74 3.75 -10.08 -10.85
N GLU A 75 3.43 -8.93 -11.43
CA GLU A 75 2.55 -7.91 -10.88
C GLU A 75 1.21 -8.48 -10.37
N HIS A 76 0.54 -9.34 -11.16
CA HIS A 76 -0.74 -9.95 -10.74
C HIS A 76 -0.61 -10.82 -9.48
N LYS A 77 0.56 -11.42 -9.23
CA LYS A 77 0.84 -12.19 -8.00
C LYS A 77 1.18 -11.29 -6.82
N ARG A 78 1.69 -10.07 -7.08
CA ARG A 78 1.96 -9.05 -6.06
C ARG A 78 0.70 -8.24 -5.71
N ALA A 79 -0.29 -8.15 -6.61
CA ALA A 79 -1.50 -7.34 -6.44
C ALA A 79 -2.27 -7.55 -5.10
N PRO A 80 -2.28 -8.72 -4.45
CA PRO A 80 -2.88 -8.88 -3.14
C PRO A 80 -2.15 -8.10 -2.01
N TYR A 81 -0.86 -7.82 -2.20
CA TYR A 81 0.02 -7.21 -1.19
C TYR A 81 0.25 -5.72 -1.42
N PHE A 82 0.02 -5.24 -2.64
CA PHE A 82 0.24 -3.85 -3.04
C PHE A 82 -1.06 -3.23 -3.56
N GLY A 83 -1.46 -2.11 -2.96
CA GLY A 83 -2.44 -1.20 -3.54
C GLY A 83 -1.70 -0.14 -4.35
N ARG A 84 -2.16 0.20 -5.53
CA ARG A 84 -1.52 1.23 -6.35
C ARG A 84 -2.54 2.28 -6.79
N VAL A 85 -2.16 3.54 -6.65
CA VAL A 85 -2.87 4.70 -7.19
C VAL A 85 -1.95 5.36 -8.20
N PHE A 86 -2.45 5.56 -9.41
CA PHE A 86 -1.70 6.15 -10.52
C PHE A 86 -1.86 7.67 -10.55
N GLN A 87 -0.95 8.34 -11.24
CA GLN A 87 -1.01 9.78 -11.48
C GLN A 87 -2.30 10.15 -12.22
N ASP A 88 -2.63 9.41 -13.28
CA ASP A 88 -3.91 9.54 -13.98
C ASP A 88 -4.96 8.62 -13.34
N PRO A 89 -6.02 9.19 -12.73
CA PRO A 89 -7.08 8.40 -12.10
C PRO A 89 -7.87 7.55 -13.09
N MET A 90 -7.79 7.84 -14.40
CA MET A 90 -8.40 6.99 -15.44
C MET A 90 -7.70 5.65 -15.56
N SER A 91 -6.40 5.59 -15.33
CA SER A 91 -5.61 4.34 -15.39
C SER A 91 -5.99 3.34 -14.28
N GLY A 92 -6.60 3.79 -13.20
CA GLY A 92 -7.03 2.97 -12.07
C GLY A 92 -8.51 2.57 -12.08
N THR A 93 -9.31 3.04 -13.06
CA THR A 93 -10.77 2.85 -13.09
C THR A 93 -11.27 2.45 -14.48
N ALA A 94 -12.38 1.70 -14.51
CA ALA A 94 -13.16 1.46 -15.72
C ALA A 94 -14.24 2.56 -15.84
N ALA A 95 -14.00 3.56 -16.69
CA ALA A 95 -14.83 4.78 -16.80
C ALA A 95 -16.30 4.48 -17.15
N ASP A 96 -16.54 3.46 -17.99
CA ASP A 96 -17.88 3.04 -18.43
C ASP A 96 -18.65 2.18 -17.41
N MET A 97 -17.96 1.69 -16.40
CA MET A 97 -18.55 0.93 -15.32
C MET A 97 -19.01 1.84 -14.18
N SER A 98 -20.01 1.40 -13.44
CA SER A 98 -20.51 2.11 -12.25
C SER A 98 -19.50 2.08 -11.09
N ILE A 99 -19.71 2.97 -10.10
CA ILE A 99 -18.90 3.01 -8.87
C ILE A 99 -18.92 1.63 -8.18
N ILE A 100 -20.10 1.02 -8.04
CA ILE A 100 -20.22 -0.27 -7.36
C ILE A 100 -19.52 -1.40 -8.13
N GLU A 101 -19.53 -1.39 -9.46
CA GLU A 101 -18.83 -2.39 -10.27
C GLU A 101 -17.32 -2.25 -10.14
N ASN A 102 -16.76 -1.04 -10.23
CA ASN A 102 -15.35 -0.76 -10.00
C ASN A 102 -14.90 -1.24 -8.62
N LEU A 103 -15.64 -0.90 -7.57
CA LEU A 103 -15.38 -1.34 -6.19
C LEU A 103 -15.46 -2.86 -6.05
N THR A 104 -16.41 -3.50 -6.72
CA THR A 104 -16.58 -4.96 -6.67
C THR A 104 -15.38 -5.68 -7.26
N ILE A 105 -14.82 -5.17 -8.37
CA ILE A 105 -13.60 -5.69 -8.98
C ILE A 105 -12.40 -5.51 -8.02
N ALA A 106 -12.23 -4.31 -7.47
CA ALA A 106 -11.16 -4.00 -6.54
C ALA A 106 -11.24 -4.86 -5.26
N TYR A 107 -12.43 -5.01 -4.69
CA TYR A 107 -12.69 -5.84 -3.51
C TYR A 107 -12.45 -7.33 -3.74
N GLY A 108 -12.59 -7.80 -4.98
CA GLY A 108 -12.31 -9.16 -5.40
C GLY A 108 -10.84 -9.48 -5.65
N ARG A 109 -9.94 -8.50 -5.53
CA ARG A 109 -8.51 -8.64 -5.83
C ARG A 109 -7.86 -9.78 -5.04
N GLY A 110 -7.06 -10.61 -5.74
CA GLY A 110 -6.35 -11.74 -5.11
C GLY A 110 -7.21 -12.97 -4.77
N ARG A 111 -8.47 -13.01 -5.17
CA ARG A 111 -9.35 -14.15 -4.96
C ARG A 111 -9.76 -14.83 -6.26
N HIS A 112 -9.80 -16.17 -6.22
CA HIS A 112 -10.54 -16.93 -7.23
C HIS A 112 -12.04 -16.77 -6.99
N ARG A 113 -12.71 -15.97 -7.82
CA ARG A 113 -14.17 -15.94 -7.84
C ARG A 113 -14.66 -17.11 -8.70
N SER A 114 -15.53 -17.93 -8.14
CA SER A 114 -16.29 -18.90 -8.93
C SER A 114 -17.21 -18.16 -9.91
N LEU A 115 -17.29 -18.62 -11.14
CA LEU A 115 -18.16 -18.06 -12.19
C LEU A 115 -19.64 -17.96 -11.74
N PHE A 116 -20.06 -18.79 -10.78
CA PHE A 116 -21.39 -18.75 -10.17
C PHE A 116 -21.59 -17.65 -9.11
N LYS A 117 -20.54 -16.92 -8.69
CA LYS A 117 -20.60 -15.83 -7.70
C LYS A 117 -20.32 -14.45 -8.31
N TRP A 118 -20.76 -14.22 -9.53
CA TRP A 118 -20.57 -12.94 -10.23
C TRP A 118 -21.43 -11.81 -9.64
N PHE A 119 -22.52 -12.16 -8.95
CA PHE A 119 -23.37 -11.15 -8.32
C PHE A 119 -22.80 -10.75 -6.97
N ILE A 120 -22.70 -9.44 -6.76
CA ILE A 120 -22.38 -8.87 -5.44
C ILE A 120 -23.47 -9.24 -4.46
N GLN A 121 -23.10 -9.80 -3.32
CA GLN A 121 -24.06 -10.11 -2.26
C GLN A 121 -24.53 -8.81 -1.60
N ARG A 122 -25.79 -8.79 -1.10
CA ARG A 122 -26.36 -7.63 -0.42
C ARG A 122 -25.44 -7.08 0.68
N LYS A 123 -24.86 -7.94 1.51
CA LYS A 123 -23.92 -7.56 2.56
C LYS A 123 -22.62 -6.92 2.03
N GLU A 124 -22.11 -7.40 0.90
CA GLU A 124 -20.94 -6.81 0.25
C GLU A 124 -21.28 -5.42 -0.29
N LYS A 125 -22.46 -5.26 -0.90
CA LYS A 125 -22.93 -3.96 -1.39
C LYS A 125 -23.10 -2.96 -0.24
N GLU A 126 -23.72 -3.36 0.85
CA GLU A 126 -23.90 -2.54 2.06
C GLU A 126 -22.52 -2.11 2.61
N TYR A 127 -21.57 -3.05 2.72
CA TYR A 127 -20.21 -2.75 3.16
C TYR A 127 -19.50 -1.76 2.22
N LEU A 128 -19.55 -1.98 0.91
CA LEU A 128 -18.92 -1.09 -0.07
C LEU A 128 -19.52 0.31 -0.07
N THR A 129 -20.85 0.42 0.10
CA THR A 129 -21.52 1.71 0.23
C THR A 129 -21.06 2.47 1.49
N GLU A 130 -20.89 1.78 2.61
CA GLU A 130 -20.37 2.40 3.84
C GLU A 130 -18.92 2.86 3.69
N GLN A 131 -18.09 2.09 2.97
CA GLN A 131 -16.72 2.51 2.66
C GLN A 131 -16.71 3.76 1.77
N VAL A 132 -17.59 3.87 0.78
CA VAL A 132 -17.72 5.07 -0.06
C VAL A 132 -18.18 6.27 0.75
N LYS A 133 -19.13 6.08 1.66
CA LYS A 133 -19.61 7.13 2.55
C LYS A 133 -18.49 7.72 3.42
N SER A 134 -17.53 6.90 3.84
CA SER A 134 -16.37 7.37 4.62
C SER A 134 -15.49 8.37 3.86
N LEU A 135 -15.57 8.47 2.53
CA LEU A 135 -14.87 9.48 1.75
C LEU A 135 -15.41 10.90 1.93
N ASP A 136 -16.66 11.02 2.40
CA ASP A 136 -17.37 12.31 2.59
C ASP A 136 -17.44 13.16 1.30
N LEU A 137 -17.81 12.50 0.19
CA LEU A 137 -17.91 13.10 -1.14
C LEU A 137 -19.32 12.97 -1.78
N GLY A 138 -20.29 12.43 -1.02
CA GLY A 138 -21.67 12.20 -1.49
C GLY A 138 -21.80 11.08 -2.53
N LEU A 139 -20.75 10.27 -2.72
CA LEU A 139 -20.72 9.20 -3.72
C LEU A 139 -21.56 7.99 -3.34
N GLU A 140 -21.87 7.80 -2.05
CA GLU A 140 -22.75 6.72 -1.52
C GLU A 140 -24.16 6.76 -2.11
N ASN A 141 -24.61 7.94 -2.55
CA ASN A 141 -25.91 8.13 -3.20
C ASN A 141 -25.84 7.90 -4.72
N ARG A 142 -24.64 7.72 -5.26
CA ARG A 142 -24.34 7.68 -6.70
C ARG A 142 -23.70 6.34 -7.11
N MET A 143 -23.87 5.28 -6.33
CA MET A 143 -23.21 3.99 -6.51
C MET A 143 -23.42 3.35 -7.89
N ASN A 144 -24.52 3.68 -8.56
CA ASN A 144 -24.85 3.17 -9.90
C ASN A 144 -24.40 4.13 -11.04
N ASP A 145 -23.85 5.32 -10.71
CA ASP A 145 -23.36 6.24 -11.72
C ASP A 145 -22.05 5.73 -12.31
N LYS A 146 -21.83 6.00 -13.59
CA LYS A 146 -20.57 5.70 -14.27
C LYS A 146 -19.43 6.51 -13.66
N VAL A 147 -18.27 5.86 -13.44
CA VAL A 147 -17.09 6.53 -12.89
C VAL A 147 -16.58 7.66 -13.81
N GLY A 148 -16.79 7.53 -15.11
CA GLY A 148 -16.48 8.58 -16.09
C GLY A 148 -17.18 9.93 -15.84
N LEU A 149 -18.30 9.93 -15.10
CA LEU A 149 -19.07 11.15 -14.75
C LEU A 149 -18.58 11.83 -13.47
N LEU A 150 -17.61 11.27 -12.78
CA LEU A 150 -17.05 11.85 -11.56
C LEU A 150 -16.07 12.96 -11.85
N SER A 151 -16.00 13.96 -10.95
CA SER A 151 -14.91 14.94 -10.98
C SER A 151 -13.55 14.29 -10.75
N GLY A 152 -12.45 14.95 -11.14
CA GLY A 152 -11.10 14.45 -10.94
C GLY A 152 -10.82 14.04 -9.50
N GLY A 153 -11.15 14.90 -8.53
CA GLY A 153 -10.95 14.61 -7.10
C GLY A 153 -11.84 13.47 -6.59
N GLN A 154 -13.10 13.40 -7.02
CA GLN A 154 -14.00 12.28 -6.67
C GLN A 154 -13.45 10.95 -7.20
N ARG A 155 -12.97 10.95 -8.44
CA ARG A 155 -12.37 9.75 -9.06
C ARG A 155 -11.08 9.37 -8.37
N GLN A 156 -10.23 10.34 -8.00
CA GLN A 156 -8.99 10.09 -7.29
C GLN A 156 -9.24 9.50 -5.89
N ALA A 157 -10.21 10.04 -5.15
CA ALA A 157 -10.60 9.46 -3.85
C ALA A 157 -11.19 8.05 -4.01
N LEU A 158 -11.93 7.80 -5.08
CA LEU A 158 -12.44 6.46 -5.40
C LEU A 158 -11.29 5.49 -5.73
N THR A 159 -10.30 5.88 -6.54
CA THR A 159 -9.12 5.04 -6.84
C THR A 159 -8.32 4.73 -5.58
N LEU A 160 -8.18 5.70 -4.68
CA LEU A 160 -7.54 5.48 -3.38
C LEU A 160 -8.30 4.44 -2.54
N LEU A 161 -9.62 4.56 -2.46
CA LEU A 161 -10.45 3.55 -1.78
C LEU A 161 -10.30 2.18 -2.46
N MET A 162 -10.36 2.12 -3.78
CA MET A 162 -10.17 0.88 -4.54
C MET A 162 -8.79 0.25 -4.31
N ALA A 163 -7.74 1.07 -4.15
CA ALA A 163 -6.39 0.60 -3.86
C ALA A 163 -6.27 0.01 -2.44
N THR A 164 -7.01 0.55 -1.49
CA THR A 164 -6.91 0.20 -0.06
C THR A 164 -7.95 -0.79 0.42
N ILE A 165 -9.10 -0.87 -0.29
CA ILE A 165 -10.17 -1.79 0.08
C ILE A 165 -9.72 -3.24 -0.14
N ARG A 166 -9.85 -4.05 0.90
CA ARG A 166 -9.62 -5.49 0.79
C ARG A 166 -10.61 -6.24 1.68
N GLN A 167 -10.89 -7.46 1.30
CA GLN A 167 -11.59 -8.37 2.19
C GLN A 167 -10.64 -8.80 3.31
N LYS A 168 -11.14 -8.90 4.54
CA LYS A 168 -10.38 -9.54 5.61
C LYS A 168 -9.90 -10.91 5.14
N PRO A 169 -8.61 -11.23 5.24
CA PRO A 169 -8.09 -12.51 4.77
C PRO A 169 -8.75 -13.64 5.57
N THR A 170 -9.07 -14.74 4.90
CA THR A 170 -9.58 -15.93 5.58
C THR A 170 -8.46 -16.60 6.35
N THR A 171 -8.79 -17.39 7.38
CA THR A 171 -7.83 -18.22 8.10
C THR A 171 -6.94 -19.06 7.15
N GLN A 172 -7.51 -19.59 6.07
CA GLN A 172 -6.77 -20.35 5.06
C GLN A 172 -5.79 -19.48 4.30
N THR A 173 -6.20 -18.26 3.94
CA THR A 173 -5.33 -17.28 3.25
C THR A 173 -4.17 -16.88 4.14
N ILE A 174 -4.42 -16.53 5.40
CA ILE A 174 -3.36 -16.18 6.37
C ILE A 174 -2.38 -17.34 6.52
N LYS A 175 -2.86 -18.56 6.77
CA LYS A 175 -2.00 -19.74 6.92
C LYS A 175 -1.14 -20.00 5.69
N ARG A 176 -1.74 -19.94 4.49
CA ARG A 176 -1.04 -20.14 3.22
C ARG A 176 0.05 -19.09 3.01
N ASP A 177 -0.29 -17.83 3.25
CA ASP A 177 0.60 -16.72 2.98
C ASP A 177 1.71 -16.65 4.03
N TYR A 178 1.42 -16.95 5.30
CA TYR A 178 2.44 -17.10 6.34
C TYR A 178 3.49 -18.17 5.95
N VAL A 179 3.05 -19.39 5.58
CA VAL A 179 3.96 -20.45 5.14
C VAL A 179 4.73 -20.06 3.88
N ARG A 180 4.08 -19.33 2.96
CA ARG A 180 4.73 -18.87 1.73
C ARG A 180 5.85 -17.86 2.01
N PHE A 181 5.61 -16.94 2.94
CA PHE A 181 6.51 -15.84 3.27
C PHE A 181 7.38 -16.11 4.50
N PHE A 182 7.40 -17.33 5.01
CA PHE A 182 8.27 -17.71 6.10
C PHE A 182 9.68 -18.01 5.58
N ASP A 183 10.67 -17.33 6.18
CA ASP A 183 12.07 -17.55 5.87
C ASP A 183 12.61 -18.68 6.76
N GLY A 184 12.61 -19.90 6.23
CA GLY A 184 13.03 -21.10 6.98
C GLY A 184 12.27 -22.36 6.58
N ASP A 185 12.21 -23.32 7.49
CA ASP A 185 11.51 -24.59 7.25
C ASP A 185 9.99 -24.37 7.15
N LYS A 186 9.46 -24.50 5.94
CA LYS A 186 8.03 -24.34 5.65
C LYS A 186 7.14 -25.36 6.34
N LYS A 187 7.68 -26.52 6.73
CA LYS A 187 6.94 -27.54 7.49
C LYS A 187 6.72 -27.05 8.92
N LEU A 188 7.76 -26.54 9.57
CA LEU A 188 7.68 -25.93 10.90
C LEU A 188 6.73 -24.73 10.90
N ALA A 189 6.84 -23.83 9.92
CA ALA A 189 5.92 -22.70 9.78
C ALA A 189 4.45 -23.14 9.66
N LYS A 190 4.19 -24.20 8.91
CA LYS A 190 2.84 -24.75 8.75
C LYS A 190 2.31 -25.35 10.06
N GLU A 191 3.17 -26.05 10.80
CA GLU A 191 2.82 -26.61 12.11
C GLU A 191 2.54 -25.49 13.12
N GLU A 192 3.42 -24.49 13.20
CA GLU A 192 3.30 -23.34 14.08
C GLU A 192 1.99 -22.56 13.86
N VAL A 193 1.76 -22.09 12.63
CA VAL A 193 0.56 -21.33 12.31
C VAL A 193 -0.72 -22.14 12.51
N THR A 194 -0.66 -23.46 12.23
CA THR A 194 -1.81 -24.34 12.42
C THR A 194 -2.12 -24.53 13.89
N LYS A 195 -1.12 -24.73 14.73
CA LYS A 195 -1.25 -24.87 16.18
C LYS A 195 -1.85 -23.60 16.80
N ALA A 196 -1.27 -22.45 16.50
CA ALA A 196 -1.73 -21.15 17.02
C ALA A 196 -3.20 -20.86 16.65
N PHE A 197 -3.58 -21.10 15.37
CA PHE A 197 -4.98 -20.93 14.97
C PHE A 197 -5.95 -21.93 15.61
N ASN A 198 -5.50 -23.15 15.87
CA ASN A 198 -6.34 -24.15 16.55
C ASN A 198 -6.57 -23.76 18.01
N GLU A 199 -5.52 -23.30 18.71
CA GLU A 199 -5.60 -22.81 20.09
C GLU A 199 -6.52 -21.59 20.20
N ALA A 200 -6.30 -20.55 19.36
CA ALA A 200 -7.15 -19.38 19.33
C ALA A 200 -8.63 -19.69 18.99
N THR A 201 -8.85 -20.65 18.08
CA THR A 201 -10.21 -21.11 17.73
C THR A 201 -10.88 -21.83 18.89
N LEU A 202 -10.13 -22.64 19.64
CA LEU A 202 -10.65 -23.37 20.81
C LEU A 202 -11.06 -22.39 21.93
N GLU A 203 -10.21 -21.41 22.21
CA GLU A 203 -10.50 -20.35 23.17
C GLU A 203 -11.76 -19.56 22.78
N LEU A 204 -11.88 -19.15 21.51
CA LEU A 204 -13.06 -18.44 21.01
C LEU A 204 -14.32 -19.29 21.13
N LYS A 205 -14.25 -20.61 20.88
CA LYS A 205 -15.39 -21.52 21.04
C LYS A 205 -15.78 -21.65 22.51
N ARG A 206 -14.81 -21.74 23.43
CA ARG A 206 -15.07 -21.80 24.89
C ARG A 206 -15.76 -20.51 25.35
N ALA A 207 -15.18 -19.35 25.04
CA ALA A 207 -15.77 -18.05 25.37
C ALA A 207 -17.22 -17.91 24.83
N ARG A 208 -17.45 -18.29 23.56
CA ARG A 208 -18.80 -18.29 22.98
C ARG A 208 -19.79 -19.17 23.74
N LYS A 209 -19.36 -20.36 24.15
CA LYS A 209 -20.21 -21.29 24.91
C LYS A 209 -20.55 -20.72 26.28
N GLU A 210 -19.56 -20.20 27.01
CA GLU A 210 -19.75 -19.58 28.34
C GLU A 210 -20.68 -18.37 28.26
N ILE A 211 -20.43 -17.43 27.32
CA ILE A 211 -21.27 -16.24 27.12
C ILE A 211 -22.71 -16.61 26.76
N SER A 212 -22.90 -17.62 25.87
CA SER A 212 -24.25 -18.02 25.44
C SER A 212 -25.01 -18.72 26.53
N SER A 213 -24.35 -19.53 27.36
CA SER A 213 -24.99 -20.30 28.46
C SER A 213 -25.28 -19.47 29.70
N ASN A 214 -24.63 -18.33 29.87
CA ASN A 214 -24.87 -17.45 31.02
C ASN A 214 -26.23 -16.76 30.91
N LYS A 215 -27.13 -17.11 31.81
CA LYS A 215 -28.49 -16.58 31.84
C LYS A 215 -28.62 -15.21 32.49
N GLU A 216 -27.62 -14.78 33.24
CA GLU A 216 -27.59 -13.49 33.94
C GLU A 216 -27.23 -12.32 33.04
N LEU A 217 -26.60 -12.60 31.90
CA LEU A 217 -26.18 -11.56 30.95
C LEU A 217 -27.33 -11.11 30.04
N SER A 218 -27.48 -9.79 29.90
CA SER A 218 -28.38 -9.19 28.92
C SER A 218 -27.91 -9.47 27.47
N ARG A 219 -28.81 -9.24 26.50
CA ARG A 219 -28.44 -9.39 25.06
C ARG A 219 -27.32 -8.46 24.64
N GLU A 220 -27.26 -7.25 25.17
CA GLU A 220 -26.23 -6.26 24.87
C GLU A 220 -24.90 -6.67 25.45
N GLN A 221 -24.85 -7.07 26.72
CA GLN A 221 -23.65 -7.58 27.37
C GLN A 221 -23.09 -8.83 26.67
N LYS A 222 -23.96 -9.76 26.23
CA LYS A 222 -23.51 -10.91 25.43
C LYS A 222 -22.88 -10.48 24.10
N LYS A 223 -23.45 -9.47 23.44
CA LYS A 223 -22.92 -8.95 22.18
C LYS A 223 -21.54 -8.33 22.38
N GLU A 224 -21.36 -7.56 23.42
CA GLU A 224 -20.11 -6.89 23.78
C GLU A 224 -19.00 -7.92 24.11
N LEU A 225 -19.26 -8.87 25.00
CA LEU A 225 -18.34 -9.93 25.35
C LEU A 225 -17.96 -10.83 24.15
N LEU A 226 -18.91 -11.08 23.24
CA LEU A 226 -18.63 -11.80 21.99
C LEU A 226 -17.73 -10.98 21.06
N GLN A 227 -17.86 -9.67 21.07
CA GLN A 227 -17.01 -8.79 20.28
C GLN A 227 -15.59 -8.75 20.86
N GLU A 228 -15.43 -8.68 22.18
CA GLU A 228 -14.14 -8.80 22.86
C GLU A 228 -13.45 -10.15 22.60
N ALA A 229 -14.19 -11.25 22.69
CA ALA A 229 -13.64 -12.56 22.40
C ALA A 229 -13.17 -12.71 20.95
N LYS A 230 -13.87 -12.06 20.00
CA LYS A 230 -13.41 -11.99 18.60
C LYS A 230 -12.19 -11.11 18.44
N ALA A 231 -12.11 -9.97 19.13
CA ALA A 231 -10.95 -9.08 19.11
C ALA A 231 -9.69 -9.80 19.60
N LYS A 232 -9.78 -10.56 20.71
CA LYS A 232 -8.69 -11.40 21.22
C LYS A 232 -8.25 -12.47 20.23
N PHE A 233 -9.19 -13.09 19.51
CA PHE A 233 -8.87 -14.04 18.44
C PHE A 233 -8.13 -13.34 17.30
N GLU A 234 -8.62 -12.17 16.86
CA GLU A 234 -7.99 -11.37 15.79
C GLU A 234 -6.59 -10.92 16.22
N GLU A 235 -6.39 -10.47 17.44
CA GLU A 235 -5.09 -10.08 18.00
C GLU A 235 -4.10 -11.24 17.95
N LYS A 236 -4.45 -12.41 18.49
CA LYS A 236 -3.59 -13.61 18.50
C LYS A 236 -3.23 -14.10 17.09
N THR A 237 -4.13 -13.95 16.13
CA THR A 237 -3.91 -14.45 14.76
C THR A 237 -3.35 -13.39 13.82
N SER A 238 -3.39 -12.11 14.17
CA SER A 238 -2.86 -11.01 13.37
C SER A 238 -1.34 -11.05 13.19
N VAL A 239 -0.63 -11.66 14.12
CA VAL A 239 0.82 -11.88 14.06
C VAL A 239 1.21 -12.70 12.83
N PHE A 240 0.32 -13.58 12.38
CA PHE A 240 0.52 -14.42 11.19
C PHE A 240 0.02 -13.76 9.89
N ASP A 241 -0.64 -12.60 9.96
CA ASP A 241 -1.02 -11.84 8.76
C ASP A 241 0.18 -11.06 8.24
N VAL A 242 1.06 -11.76 7.55
CA VAL A 242 2.27 -11.20 6.92
C VAL A 242 1.96 -10.36 5.68
N THR A 243 0.68 -10.23 5.33
CA THR A 243 0.23 -9.61 4.07
C THR A 243 -0.42 -8.25 4.29
N LYS A 244 0.06 -7.50 5.30
CA LYS A 244 -0.38 -6.11 5.44
C LYS A 244 -0.05 -5.35 4.16
N GLN A 245 -1.07 -4.74 3.59
CA GLN A 245 -0.99 -4.09 2.30
C GLN A 245 -0.04 -2.90 2.33
N ILE A 246 0.80 -2.78 1.29
CA ILE A 246 1.61 -1.60 1.03
C ILE A 246 0.88 -0.75 -0.01
N LEU A 247 0.71 0.53 0.27
CA LEU A 247 0.07 1.49 -0.63
C LEU A 247 1.13 2.26 -1.40
N LEU A 248 1.04 2.21 -2.72
CA LEU A 248 1.92 2.93 -3.65
C LEU A 248 1.14 4.06 -4.31
N LEU A 249 1.55 5.30 -4.06
CA LEU A 249 0.91 6.52 -4.57
C LEU A 249 1.89 7.22 -5.53
N ASP A 250 1.54 7.26 -6.81
CA ASP A 250 2.36 7.88 -7.85
C ASP A 250 1.76 9.22 -8.25
N GLU A 251 2.24 10.32 -7.63
CA GLU A 251 1.82 11.71 -7.91
C GLU A 251 0.30 11.91 -7.99
N HIS A 252 -0.42 11.21 -7.15
CA HIS A 252 -1.87 11.04 -7.22
C HIS A 252 -2.69 12.33 -7.05
N THR A 253 -2.07 13.45 -6.74
CA THR A 253 -2.71 14.77 -6.61
C THR A 253 -2.25 15.77 -7.67
N ALA A 254 -1.28 15.42 -8.52
CA ALA A 254 -0.65 16.37 -9.45
C ALA A 254 -1.59 16.96 -10.50
N ALA A 255 -2.61 16.22 -10.93
CA ALA A 255 -3.58 16.65 -11.93
C ALA A 255 -4.80 17.39 -11.35
N LEU A 256 -4.81 17.71 -10.04
CA LEU A 256 -5.92 18.33 -9.34
C LEU A 256 -5.65 19.79 -9.04
N ASP A 257 -6.71 20.59 -8.96
CA ASP A 257 -6.60 21.95 -8.41
C ASP A 257 -6.17 21.93 -6.93
N PRO A 258 -5.53 22.99 -6.41
CA PRO A 258 -4.93 22.98 -5.07
C PRO A 258 -5.92 22.64 -3.94
N LYS A 259 -7.16 23.09 -4.02
CA LYS A 259 -8.19 22.84 -3.01
C LYS A 259 -8.61 21.36 -3.00
N THR A 260 -8.83 20.81 -4.18
CA THR A 260 -9.18 19.40 -4.35
C THR A 260 -8.01 18.48 -3.97
N ALA A 261 -6.78 18.84 -4.36
CA ALA A 261 -5.55 18.12 -3.98
C ALA A 261 -5.41 18.03 -2.47
N SER A 262 -5.58 19.15 -1.74
CA SER A 262 -5.53 19.15 -0.27
C SER A 262 -6.58 18.21 0.33
N LYS A 263 -7.83 18.23 -0.18
CA LYS A 263 -8.89 17.34 0.32
C LYS A 263 -8.56 15.85 0.06
N VAL A 264 -8.00 15.52 -1.10
CA VAL A 264 -7.58 14.15 -1.42
C VAL A 264 -6.42 13.70 -0.52
N LEU A 265 -5.47 14.58 -0.20
CA LEU A 265 -4.39 14.30 0.75
C LEU A 265 -4.92 14.05 2.16
N ASP A 266 -5.89 14.86 2.64
CA ASP A 266 -6.54 14.64 3.94
C ASP A 266 -7.21 13.26 4.01
N ILE A 267 -7.91 12.87 2.93
CA ILE A 267 -8.51 11.54 2.80
C ILE A 267 -7.41 10.45 2.82
N THR A 268 -6.30 10.68 2.11
CA THR A 268 -5.17 9.75 2.04
C THR A 268 -4.58 9.52 3.43
N GLU A 269 -4.26 10.57 4.17
CA GLU A 269 -3.69 10.48 5.52
C GLU A 269 -4.64 9.76 6.48
N ARG A 270 -5.93 10.06 6.40
CA ARG A 270 -6.96 9.39 7.21
C ARG A 270 -7.02 7.90 6.91
N ILE A 271 -7.13 7.50 5.64
CA ILE A 271 -7.20 6.09 5.23
C ILE A 271 -5.93 5.33 5.66
N VAL A 272 -4.75 5.92 5.45
CA VAL A 272 -3.47 5.33 5.84
C VAL A 272 -3.42 5.10 7.34
N LYS A 273 -3.81 6.09 8.14
CA LYS A 273 -3.82 6.02 9.61
C LYS A 273 -4.82 5.00 10.14
N GLU A 274 -6.08 5.06 9.67
CA GLU A 274 -7.17 4.16 10.13
C GLU A 274 -6.87 2.69 9.83
N ASN A 275 -6.21 2.41 8.69
CA ASN A 275 -5.88 1.05 8.27
C ASN A 275 -4.43 0.65 8.60
N SER A 276 -3.65 1.51 9.27
CA SER A 276 -2.23 1.28 9.60
C SER A 276 -1.42 0.79 8.38
N LEU A 277 -1.62 1.43 7.23
CA LEU A 277 -0.98 1.04 5.98
C LEU A 277 0.48 1.50 5.94
N THR A 278 1.35 0.63 5.43
CA THR A 278 2.68 1.06 4.97
C THR A 278 2.52 1.75 3.63
N THR A 279 3.03 2.99 3.48
CA THR A 279 2.74 3.80 2.30
C THR A 279 4.01 4.39 1.70
N ILE A 280 4.11 4.37 0.39
CA ILE A 280 5.14 5.08 -0.38
C ILE A 280 4.41 6.04 -1.31
N MET A 281 4.65 7.34 -1.14
CA MET A 281 4.02 8.40 -1.91
C MET A 281 5.07 9.20 -2.68
N ILE A 282 5.03 9.15 -4.00
CA ILE A 282 5.77 10.09 -4.84
C ILE A 282 5.00 11.39 -4.95
N THR A 283 5.68 12.50 -4.79
CA THR A 283 5.12 13.84 -5.03
C THR A 283 6.19 14.80 -5.54
N HIS A 284 5.80 15.78 -6.36
CA HIS A 284 6.64 16.91 -6.74
C HIS A 284 6.44 18.11 -5.81
N ASN A 285 5.41 18.10 -4.98
CA ASN A 285 5.12 19.18 -4.06
C ASN A 285 5.90 18.99 -2.75
N MET A 286 6.91 19.83 -2.52
CA MET A 286 7.75 19.76 -1.33
C MET A 286 6.97 19.99 -0.03
N LYS A 287 5.92 20.86 -0.05
CA LYS A 287 5.07 21.09 1.12
C LYS A 287 4.30 19.83 1.49
N ASP A 288 3.76 19.12 0.49
CA ASP A 288 3.05 17.87 0.72
C ASP A 288 4.00 16.77 1.19
N ALA A 289 5.24 16.74 0.67
CA ALA A 289 6.25 15.79 1.10
C ALA A 289 6.67 15.98 2.56
N ILE A 290 6.79 17.23 3.02
CA ILE A 290 7.10 17.54 4.44
C ILE A 290 5.90 17.21 5.31
N ARG A 291 4.68 17.59 4.90
CA ARG A 291 3.45 17.42 5.66
C ARG A 291 3.10 15.96 5.87
N CYS A 292 3.12 15.16 4.79
CA CYS A 292 2.61 13.79 4.81
C CYS A 292 3.65 12.79 5.33
N GLY A 293 3.19 11.86 6.16
CA GLY A 293 3.99 10.72 6.61
C GLY A 293 5.09 11.04 7.62
N ASN A 294 5.84 10.01 8.00
CA ASN A 294 6.87 10.05 9.04
C ASN A 294 8.30 10.01 8.51
N ARG A 295 8.50 9.78 7.20
CA ARG A 295 9.83 9.70 6.57
C ARG A 295 9.81 10.34 5.19
N LEU A 296 10.90 11.01 4.83
CA LEU A 296 11.08 11.64 3.52
C LEU A 296 12.38 11.14 2.90
N ILE A 297 12.28 10.73 1.65
CA ILE A 297 13.39 10.28 0.82
C ILE A 297 13.52 11.21 -0.39
N MET A 298 14.75 11.65 -0.66
CA MET A 298 15.06 12.37 -1.89
C MET A 298 15.88 11.47 -2.81
N MET A 299 15.44 11.38 -4.07
CA MET A 299 16.16 10.64 -5.10
C MET A 299 16.79 11.57 -6.12
N SER A 300 18.02 11.23 -6.54
CA SER A 300 18.72 11.84 -7.66
C SER A 300 19.48 10.77 -8.44
N HIS A 301 19.45 10.82 -9.79
CA HIS A 301 20.16 9.89 -10.67
C HIS A 301 20.08 8.39 -10.26
N GLY A 302 18.89 7.96 -9.88
CA GLY A 302 18.64 6.56 -9.49
C GLY A 302 19.14 6.16 -8.11
N LYS A 303 19.59 7.10 -7.28
CA LYS A 303 20.09 6.88 -5.92
C LYS A 303 19.24 7.61 -4.89
N VAL A 304 19.29 7.13 -3.65
CA VAL A 304 18.79 7.87 -2.48
C VAL A 304 19.90 8.81 -2.03
N VAL A 305 19.62 10.12 -2.03
CA VAL A 305 20.59 11.16 -1.64
C VAL A 305 20.26 11.78 -0.29
N VAL A 306 18.99 11.74 0.12
CA VAL A 306 18.53 12.17 1.45
C VAL A 306 17.53 11.16 1.98
N ASP A 307 17.62 10.84 3.26
CA ASP A 307 16.71 9.95 3.97
C ASP A 307 16.55 10.46 5.40
N VAL A 308 15.44 11.13 5.68
CA VAL A 308 15.15 11.76 6.98
C VAL A 308 13.83 11.27 7.54
N SER A 309 13.76 11.09 8.86
CA SER A 309 12.57 10.54 9.53
C SER A 309 12.32 11.16 10.90
N GLY A 310 11.12 10.92 11.45
CA GLY A 310 10.75 11.32 12.81
C GLY A 310 10.86 12.83 13.04
N GLU A 311 11.50 13.23 14.15
CA GLU A 311 11.62 14.64 14.54
C GLU A 311 12.44 15.48 13.54
N GLU A 312 13.43 14.88 12.89
CA GLU A 312 14.23 15.57 11.88
C GLU A 312 13.36 15.99 10.71
N LYS A 313 12.52 15.07 10.20
CA LYS A 313 11.56 15.38 9.13
C LYS A 313 10.58 16.48 9.53
N GLN A 314 10.07 16.46 10.77
CA GLN A 314 9.09 17.44 11.24
C GLN A 314 9.64 18.87 11.30
N LYS A 315 10.95 19.04 11.42
CA LYS A 315 11.63 20.34 11.47
C LYS A 315 12.00 20.88 10.09
N LEU A 316 11.89 20.07 9.03
CA LEU A 316 12.26 20.47 7.68
C LEU A 316 11.38 21.61 7.16
N THR A 317 12.02 22.54 6.50
CA THR A 317 11.37 23.58 5.70
C THR A 317 11.56 23.29 4.20
N VAL A 318 10.80 23.97 3.35
CA VAL A 318 10.99 23.89 1.90
C VAL A 318 12.36 24.40 1.49
N GLU A 319 12.91 25.39 2.19
CA GLU A 319 14.23 25.94 1.95
C GLU A 319 15.33 24.91 2.27
N ASP A 320 15.19 24.17 3.36
CA ASP A 320 16.13 23.07 3.68
C ASP A 320 16.15 22.01 2.58
N LEU A 321 14.96 21.60 2.08
CA LEU A 321 14.86 20.63 0.99
C LEU A 321 15.50 21.15 -0.30
N LEU A 322 15.32 22.43 -0.63
CA LEU A 322 15.95 23.05 -1.80
C LEU A 322 17.47 23.06 -1.67
N ASN A 323 17.97 23.41 -0.47
CA ASN A 323 19.42 23.39 -0.19
C ASN A 323 19.99 21.96 -0.30
N MET A 324 19.31 20.96 0.28
CA MET A 324 19.72 19.54 0.17
C MET A 324 19.74 19.09 -1.29
N PHE A 325 18.74 19.51 -2.09
CA PHE A 325 18.68 19.19 -3.51
C PHE A 325 19.84 19.82 -4.30
N GLN A 326 20.21 21.07 -4.01
CA GLN A 326 21.32 21.75 -4.63
C GLN A 326 22.68 21.11 -4.30
N VAL A 327 22.87 20.70 -3.04
CA VAL A 327 24.09 19.99 -2.61
C VAL A 327 24.19 18.65 -3.33
N ALA A 328 23.15 17.85 -3.30
CA ALA A 328 23.11 16.54 -3.97
C ALA A 328 23.36 16.63 -5.49
N SER A 329 22.84 17.69 -6.14
CA SER A 329 23.06 17.93 -7.57
C SER A 329 24.48 18.40 -7.90
N LYS A 330 25.15 19.11 -6.98
CA LYS A 330 26.55 19.56 -7.19
C LYS A 330 27.57 18.44 -7.01
N ASP A 331 27.35 17.54 -6.07
CA ASP A 331 28.21 16.39 -5.83
C ASP A 331 28.23 15.44 -7.04
N ASP A 332 27.12 15.31 -7.76
CA ASP A 332 27.07 14.56 -9.02
C ASP A 332 27.91 15.20 -10.14
N TYR A 333 27.93 16.53 -10.28
CA TYR A 333 28.77 17.23 -11.25
C TYR A 333 30.27 17.10 -10.94
N LEU A 334 30.65 17.00 -9.66
CA LEU A 334 32.05 16.83 -9.26
C LEU A 334 32.53 15.39 -9.49
N SER A 335 31.66 14.39 -9.38
CA SER A 335 32.02 13.00 -9.67
C SER A 335 32.28 12.76 -11.16
N ASP A 336 31.51 13.38 -12.05
CA ASP A 336 31.71 13.27 -13.52
C ASP A 336 32.94 14.04 -14.01
N SER A 337 33.24 15.18 -13.40
CA SER A 337 34.46 15.96 -13.77
C SER A 337 35.78 15.33 -13.32
N THR A 338 35.75 14.46 -12.31
CA THR A 338 36.94 13.73 -11.81
C THR A 338 37.27 12.49 -12.65
N ILE A 339 36.32 12.02 -13.48
CA ILE A 339 36.49 10.87 -14.38
C ILE A 339 37.00 11.32 -15.78
N LEU A 340 36.87 12.60 -16.09
CA LEU A 340 37.30 13.20 -17.38
C LEU A 340 38.59 14.02 -17.30
N GLY A 341 39.30 13.99 -16.19
CA GLY A 341 40.60 14.65 -15.97
C GLY A 341 41.79 13.77 -16.16
#